data_ed5f0c7200bbc1c7135fdc38afa070e2
#
_entry.id   ed5f0c7200bbc1c7135fdc38afa070e2
#
_cell.length_a   1.000
_cell.length_b   1.000
_cell.length_c   1.000
_cell.angle_alpha   90.00
_cell.angle_beta   90.00
_cell.angle_gamma   90.00
#
_symmetry.space_group_name_H-M   'P 1'
#
loop_
_entity.id
_entity.type
_entity.pdbx_description
1 polymer ?
#
loop_
_entity_poly.entity_id
_entity_poly.type
_entity_poly.pdbx_seq_one_letter_code
_entity_poly.pdbx_strand_id
1 'polypeptide(L)'
;MPVIVATPDPEGLLHNIRAHIDQGQIPAWTYDQDGDFTHTPADKQWTNEAWMRPSVQPGCLVFSYVPRKDRTLPRVVYAIYHGRLIEMLLNHFGADLEKVYATPGL
;
A
#
# COMPACT_ATOMS: atom_id res chain seq x y z
N MET A 1 5.99 -8.76 7.54
CA MET A 1 6.04 -7.32 7.30
C MET A 1 5.29 -6.86 6.09
N PRO A 2 4.73 -7.72 5.27
CA PRO A 2 4.00 -7.23 4.09
C PRO A 2 2.50 -7.17 4.31
N VAL A 3 1.86 -6.43 3.41
CA VAL A 3 0.46 -6.64 3.04
C VAL A 3 0.47 -7.60 1.85
N ILE A 4 -0.30 -8.65 1.91
CA ILE A 4 -0.36 -9.68 0.88
C ILE A 4 -1.75 -9.65 0.25
N VAL A 5 -1.79 -9.54 -1.09
CA VAL A 5 -3.02 -9.43 -1.85
C VAL A 5 -3.10 -10.61 -2.81
N ALA A 6 -3.97 -11.57 -2.52
CA ALA A 6 -4.22 -12.68 -3.44
C ALA A 6 -5.15 -12.19 -4.55
N THR A 7 -4.68 -12.30 -5.79
CA THR A 7 -5.42 -11.81 -6.95
C THR A 7 -4.99 -12.61 -8.19
N PRO A 8 -5.91 -12.89 -9.14
CA PRO A 8 -5.54 -13.62 -10.35
C PRO A 8 -4.65 -12.84 -11.30
N ASP A 9 -4.63 -11.50 -11.21
CA ASP A 9 -3.82 -10.67 -12.08
C ASP A 9 -3.09 -9.59 -11.27
N PRO A 10 -2.02 -9.96 -10.55
CA PRO A 10 -1.32 -8.99 -9.70
C PRO A 10 -0.68 -7.84 -10.47
N GLU A 11 -0.18 -8.08 -11.68
CA GLU A 11 0.42 -7.02 -12.50
C GLU A 11 -0.65 -6.03 -12.95
N GLY A 12 -1.80 -6.50 -13.41
CA GLY A 12 -2.92 -5.66 -13.80
C GLY A 12 -3.48 -4.87 -12.62
N LEU A 13 -3.56 -5.49 -11.45
CA LEU A 13 -4.00 -4.79 -10.24
C LEU A 13 -3.07 -3.64 -9.90
N LEU A 14 -1.75 -3.87 -9.91
CA LEU A 14 -0.78 -2.83 -9.62
C LEU A 14 -0.90 -1.67 -10.61
N HIS A 15 -1.03 -1.99 -11.90
CA HIS A 15 -1.24 -0.99 -12.95
C HIS A 15 -2.50 -0.15 -12.67
N ASN A 16 -3.59 -0.81 -12.30
CA ASN A 16 -4.87 -0.13 -12.03
C ASN A 16 -4.80 0.76 -10.78
N ILE A 17 -4.09 0.33 -9.76
CA ILE A 17 -3.88 1.16 -8.56
C ILE A 17 -3.18 2.46 -8.94
N ARG A 18 -2.09 2.37 -9.71
CA ARG A 18 -1.36 3.54 -10.16
C ARG A 18 -2.20 4.46 -11.04
N ALA A 19 -2.97 3.87 -11.94
CA ALA A 19 -3.85 4.64 -12.83
C ALA A 19 -4.92 5.41 -12.04
N HIS A 20 -5.52 4.80 -11.04
CA HIS A 20 -6.51 5.45 -10.18
C HIS A 20 -5.90 6.60 -9.37
N ILE A 21 -4.68 6.41 -8.87
CA ILE A 21 -3.95 7.48 -8.18
C ILE A 21 -3.69 8.65 -9.15
N ASP A 22 -3.20 8.35 -10.35
CA ASP A 22 -2.89 9.36 -11.36
C ASP A 22 -4.12 10.15 -11.78
N GLN A 23 -5.30 9.55 -11.75
CA GLN A 23 -6.57 10.17 -12.08
C GLN A 23 -7.21 10.93 -10.91
N GLY A 24 -6.54 10.96 -9.75
CA GLY A 24 -7.06 11.65 -8.57
C GLY A 24 -8.16 10.92 -7.82
N GLN A 25 -8.37 9.64 -8.09
CA GLN A 25 -9.46 8.85 -7.47
C GLN A 25 -9.08 8.31 -6.11
N ILE A 26 -7.79 8.31 -5.76
CA ILE A 26 -7.28 7.85 -4.47
C ILE A 26 -6.41 8.95 -3.87
N PRO A 27 -7.02 10.04 -3.37
CA PRO A 27 -6.24 11.22 -2.95
C PRO A 27 -5.35 11.00 -1.73
N ALA A 28 -5.61 9.96 -0.93
CA ALA A 28 -4.83 9.69 0.28
C ALA A 28 -3.54 8.91 0.03
N TRP A 29 -3.30 8.47 -1.20
CA TRP A 29 -2.10 7.70 -1.55
C TRP A 29 -1.41 8.28 -2.78
N THR A 30 -0.07 8.23 -2.76
CA THR A 30 0.77 8.56 -3.92
C THR A 30 1.86 7.51 -4.04
N TYR A 31 2.62 7.56 -5.12
CA TYR A 31 3.80 6.70 -5.27
C TYR A 31 4.95 7.54 -5.84
N ASP A 32 6.19 7.14 -5.50
CA ASP A 32 7.37 7.88 -5.89
C ASP A 32 8.01 7.33 -7.18
N GLN A 33 9.18 7.83 -7.54
CA GLN A 33 9.89 7.43 -8.74
C GLN A 33 10.31 5.97 -8.73
N ASP A 34 10.51 5.41 -7.53
CA ASP A 34 10.87 3.99 -7.36
C ASP A 34 9.64 3.09 -7.38
N GLY A 35 8.45 3.69 -7.43
CA GLY A 35 7.20 2.94 -7.44
C GLY A 35 6.70 2.57 -6.05
N ASP A 36 7.29 3.11 -4.99
CA ASP A 36 6.88 2.84 -3.62
C ASP A 36 5.70 3.75 -3.24
N PHE A 37 4.70 3.16 -2.58
CA PHE A 37 3.48 3.88 -2.19
C PHE A 37 3.64 4.50 -0.81
N THR A 38 3.15 5.74 -0.65
CA THR A 38 3.13 6.40 0.64
C THR A 38 1.78 7.05 0.88
N HIS A 39 1.38 7.10 2.15
CA HIS A 39 0.11 7.69 2.56
C HIS A 39 0.25 9.21 2.65
N THR A 40 -0.63 9.93 1.97
CA THR A 40 -0.59 11.39 1.90
C THR A 40 -1.99 11.98 2.11
N PRO A 41 -2.60 11.74 3.30
CA PRO A 41 -3.94 12.24 3.56
C PRO A 41 -3.96 13.76 3.69
N ALA A 42 -5.14 14.35 3.51
CA ALA A 42 -5.31 15.80 3.57
C ALA A 42 -4.92 16.39 4.92
N ASP A 43 -5.07 15.65 6.01
CA ASP A 43 -4.71 16.10 7.35
C ASP A 43 -3.21 16.06 7.62
N LYS A 44 -2.45 15.43 6.74
CA LYS A 44 -0.98 15.33 6.77
C LYS A 44 -0.40 14.63 7.99
N GLN A 45 -1.21 14.03 8.85
CA GLN A 45 -0.75 13.42 10.09
C GLN A 45 0.25 12.29 9.85
N TRP A 46 0.00 11.46 8.83
CA TRP A 46 0.81 10.28 8.53
C TRP A 46 1.54 10.39 7.20
N THR A 47 1.68 11.62 6.68
CA THR A 47 2.28 11.87 5.36
C THR A 47 3.77 11.55 5.36
N ASN A 48 4.20 10.71 4.41
CA ASN A 48 5.61 10.37 4.17
C ASN A 48 6.32 9.79 5.41
N GLU A 49 5.59 9.06 6.26
CA GLU A 49 6.17 8.42 7.43
C GLU A 49 6.77 7.05 7.10
N ALA A 50 6.35 6.44 6.02
CA ALA A 50 6.86 5.14 5.54
C ALA A 50 6.45 4.95 4.09
N TRP A 51 6.89 3.84 3.51
CA TRP A 51 6.52 3.46 2.14
C TRP A 51 6.15 1.99 2.09
N MET A 52 5.30 1.63 1.12
CA MET A 52 4.93 0.26 0.83
C MET A 52 5.45 -0.08 -0.56
N ARG A 53 6.38 -1.02 -0.64
CA ARG A 53 7.03 -1.40 -1.91
C ARG A 53 6.31 -2.57 -2.54
N PRO A 54 5.74 -2.40 -3.75
CA PRO A 54 5.04 -3.49 -4.41
C PRO A 54 5.99 -4.49 -5.04
N SER A 55 5.59 -5.76 -5.02
CA SER A 55 6.30 -6.85 -5.70
C SER A 55 5.26 -7.78 -6.30
N VAL A 56 5.31 -7.96 -7.62
CA VAL A 56 4.42 -8.87 -8.33
C VAL A 56 4.96 -10.28 -8.19
N GLN A 57 4.14 -11.19 -7.64
CA GLN A 57 4.46 -12.59 -7.45
C GLN A 57 3.39 -13.44 -8.14
N PRO A 58 3.65 -14.73 -8.41
CA PRO A 58 2.61 -15.59 -8.98
C PRO A 58 1.39 -15.63 -8.05
N GLY A 59 0.25 -15.18 -8.57
CA GLY A 59 -1.02 -15.21 -7.84
C GLY A 59 -1.18 -14.19 -6.74
N CYS A 60 -0.21 -13.29 -6.53
CA CYS A 60 -0.36 -12.26 -5.50
C CYS A 60 0.46 -11.01 -5.77
N LEU A 61 0.01 -9.91 -5.16
CA LEU A 61 0.74 -8.66 -5.11
C LEU A 61 1.14 -8.44 -3.65
N VAL A 62 2.43 -8.26 -3.41
CA VAL A 62 2.99 -8.12 -2.06
C VAL A 62 3.49 -6.70 -1.89
N PHE A 63 3.06 -6.03 -0.82
CA PHE A 63 3.57 -4.71 -0.46
C PHE A 63 4.44 -4.85 0.79
N SER A 64 5.75 -4.60 0.62
CA SER A 64 6.71 -4.68 1.72
C SER A 64 6.88 -3.31 2.36
N TYR A 65 6.95 -3.29 3.69
CA TYR A 65 7.06 -2.06 4.45
C TYR A 65 8.49 -1.52 4.44
N VAL A 66 8.63 -0.25 4.07
CA VAL A 66 9.93 0.43 4.02
C VAL A 66 9.88 1.63 4.97
N PRO A 67 10.58 1.57 6.12
CA PRO A 67 10.57 2.66 7.08
C PRO A 67 11.44 3.83 6.63
N ARG A 68 11.22 5.01 7.24
CA ARG A 68 12.13 6.14 7.06
C ARG A 68 13.49 5.81 7.65
N LYS A 69 14.55 6.26 6.96
CA LYS A 69 15.93 5.99 7.38
C LYS A 69 16.36 6.85 8.57
N ASP A 70 15.73 7.98 8.77
CA ASP A 70 16.15 9.00 9.73
C ASP A 70 15.54 8.83 11.12
N ARG A 71 14.76 7.78 11.34
CA ARG A 71 14.17 7.56 12.66
C ARG A 71 13.78 6.11 12.88
N THR A 72 13.67 5.73 14.16
CA THR A 72 13.12 4.46 14.59
C THR A 72 11.64 4.41 14.24
N LEU A 73 11.20 3.27 13.73
CA LEU A 73 9.83 3.08 13.32
C LEU A 73 8.91 2.82 14.50
N PRO A 74 7.97 3.71 14.79
CA PRO A 74 6.93 3.42 15.78
C PRO A 74 5.97 2.35 15.26
N ARG A 75 5.52 1.48 16.16
CA ARG A 75 4.52 0.46 15.81
C ARG A 75 3.24 1.09 15.27
N VAL A 76 2.88 2.28 15.76
CA VAL A 76 1.67 2.97 15.28
C VAL A 76 1.76 3.32 13.79
N VAL A 77 2.92 3.73 13.31
CA VAL A 77 3.10 4.03 11.88
C VAL A 77 2.94 2.75 11.05
N TYR A 78 3.54 1.66 11.50
CA TYR A 78 3.38 0.35 10.88
C TYR A 78 1.90 -0.02 10.75
N ALA A 79 1.17 0.09 11.87
CA ALA A 79 -0.25 -0.28 11.90
C ALA A 79 -1.09 0.61 11.00
N ILE A 80 -0.85 1.92 10.98
CA ILE A 80 -1.60 2.86 10.16
C ILE A 80 -1.37 2.59 8.67
N TYR A 81 -0.12 2.40 8.25
CA TYR A 81 0.18 2.17 6.84
C TYR A 81 -0.40 0.86 6.35
N HIS A 82 -0.30 -0.21 7.14
CA HIS A 82 -0.89 -1.51 6.78
C HIS A 82 -2.41 -1.43 6.74
N GLY A 83 -3.02 -0.86 7.78
CA GLY A 83 -4.48 -0.75 7.86
C GLY A 83 -5.07 0.14 6.78
N ARG A 84 -4.45 1.29 6.51
CA ARG A 84 -4.93 2.20 5.48
C ARG A 84 -4.75 1.65 4.07
N LEU A 85 -3.69 0.89 3.83
CA LEU A 85 -3.50 0.24 2.54
C LEU A 85 -4.57 -0.81 2.30
N ILE A 86 -4.87 -1.64 3.30
CA ILE A 86 -5.95 -2.64 3.21
C ILE A 86 -7.29 -1.95 2.97
N GLU A 87 -7.57 -0.88 3.70
CA GLU A 87 -8.80 -0.10 3.52
C GLU A 87 -8.92 0.40 2.07
N MET A 88 -7.87 0.97 1.52
CA MET A 88 -7.85 1.47 0.15
C MET A 88 -8.11 0.36 -0.85
N LEU A 89 -7.45 -0.79 -0.67
CA LEU A 89 -7.60 -1.93 -1.58
C LEU A 89 -9.03 -2.48 -1.56
N LEU A 90 -9.60 -2.65 -0.38
CA LEU A 90 -10.97 -3.14 -0.25
C LEU A 90 -11.99 -2.16 -0.81
N ASN A 91 -11.78 -0.87 -0.56
CA ASN A 91 -12.71 0.17 -0.99
C ASN A 91 -12.73 0.35 -2.51
N HIS A 92 -11.57 0.35 -3.15
CA HIS A 92 -11.46 0.68 -4.57
C HIS A 92 -11.32 -0.53 -5.48
N PHE A 93 -10.82 -1.66 -4.98
CA PHE A 93 -10.48 -2.82 -5.80
C PHE A 93 -11.03 -4.14 -5.27
N GLY A 94 -11.99 -4.08 -4.34
CA GLY A 94 -12.49 -5.29 -3.67
C GLY A 94 -12.93 -6.40 -4.62
N ALA A 95 -13.50 -6.04 -5.78
CA ALA A 95 -13.94 -7.02 -6.77
C ALA A 95 -12.80 -7.76 -7.46
N ASP A 96 -11.58 -7.20 -7.41
CA ASP A 96 -10.40 -7.77 -8.08
C ASP A 96 -9.53 -8.58 -7.13
N LEU A 97 -9.92 -8.70 -5.86
CA LEU A 97 -9.16 -9.38 -4.83
C LEU A 97 -9.85 -10.66 -4.41
N GLU A 98 -9.06 -11.71 -4.19
CA GLU A 98 -9.55 -12.92 -3.54
C GLU A 98 -9.37 -12.83 -2.02
N LYS A 99 -8.28 -12.19 -1.59
CA LYS A 99 -7.93 -12.08 -0.18
C LYS A 99 -6.91 -10.97 0.00
N VAL A 100 -7.00 -10.26 1.11
CA VAL A 100 -5.99 -9.27 1.51
C VAL A 100 -5.73 -9.39 3.00
N TYR A 101 -4.47 -9.38 3.42
CA TYR A 101 -4.11 -9.48 4.83
C TYR A 101 -2.72 -8.91 5.08
N ALA A 102 -2.44 -8.62 6.35
CA ALA A 102 -1.14 -8.14 6.80
C ALA A 102 -0.59 -9.08 7.87
N THR A 103 0.75 -9.08 8.01
CA THR A 103 1.40 -9.82 9.09
C THR A 103 1.76 -8.84 10.21
N PRO A 104 1.67 -9.26 11.49
CA PRO A 104 1.89 -8.35 12.61
C PRO A 104 3.35 -8.13 12.99
N GLY A 105 4.28 -8.83 12.37
CA GLY A 105 5.68 -8.79 12.74
C GLY A 105 6.41 -7.56 12.22
N LEU A 106 7.29 -7.07 13.03
CA LEU A 106 8.29 -6.08 12.65
C LEU A 106 9.65 -6.72 12.68
#